data_44775feb72194b49531947b56c5c80aa
#
_entry.id   44775feb72194b49531947b56c5c80aa
#
_cell.length_a   1.000
_cell.length_b   1.000
_cell.length_c   1.000
_cell.angle_alpha   90.00
_cell.angle_beta   90.00
_cell.angle_gamma   90.00
#
_symmetry.space_group_name_H-M   'P 1'
#
loop_
_entity.id
_entity.type
_entity.pdbx_description
1 polymer ?
#
loop_
_entity_poly.entity_id
_entity_poly.type
_entity_poly.pdbx_seq_one_letter_code
_entity_poly.pdbx_strand_id
1 'polypeptide(L)'
;EQAKKIFTKLGADCDLVNLKENLKNHVSKSTYQDIDDAYILIVKNGASYLLGDNTVNDLYLEQNALKKDTKAFMYGRVVNKKARHNLCFSDFDQKADFENKKGTVVNFNKLPLTRKIREAIPKIINNDIVRNLQCEGNYYYDVNKTYIGFHGDSERAIVIAVRLGASFPLHYQWFYDGEKKGDRYEKMLNHGDMYFMSEKAVGQDWKKSSKYTLRHAAGNINLLN
;
A
#
# COMPACT_ATOMS: atom_id res chain seq x y z
N GLU A 1 6.88 8.06 12.95
CA GLU A 1 7.03 8.26 14.41
C GLU A 1 5.69 8.60 15.09
N GLN A 2 4.91 9.60 14.64
CA GLN A 2 3.64 10.00 15.27
C GLN A 2 2.66 8.83 15.36
N ALA A 3 2.42 8.14 14.24
CA ALA A 3 1.52 6.99 14.19
C ALA A 3 1.98 5.88 15.16
N LYS A 4 3.29 5.56 15.17
CA LYS A 4 3.84 4.57 16.10
C LYS A 4 3.53 4.93 17.55
N LYS A 5 3.75 6.18 17.96
CA LYS A 5 3.49 6.64 19.33
C LYS A 5 2.02 6.45 19.73
N ILE A 6 1.09 6.79 18.83
CA ILE A 6 -0.34 6.68 19.12
C ILE A 6 -0.77 5.23 19.20
N PHE A 7 -0.42 4.39 18.24
CA PHE A 7 -0.76 2.97 18.26
C PHE A 7 -0.13 2.24 19.44
N THR A 8 1.11 2.57 19.80
CA THR A 8 1.76 2.00 21.00
C THR A 8 1.01 2.38 22.28
N LYS A 9 0.52 3.63 22.42
CA LYS A 9 -0.32 4.05 23.54
C LYS A 9 -1.65 3.31 23.61
N LEU A 10 -2.17 2.91 22.45
CA LEU A 10 -3.39 2.10 22.35
C LEU A 10 -3.13 0.60 22.62
N GLY A 11 -1.89 0.21 22.86
CA GLY A 11 -1.50 -1.18 23.15
C GLY A 11 -1.20 -2.02 21.90
N ALA A 12 -1.06 -1.40 20.73
CA ALA A 12 -0.74 -2.11 19.50
C ALA A 12 0.73 -2.52 19.44
N ASP A 13 0.99 -3.68 18.85
CA ASP A 13 2.33 -4.13 18.47
C ASP A 13 2.75 -3.45 17.16
N CYS A 14 3.79 -2.62 17.24
CA CYS A 14 4.28 -1.76 16.15
C CYS A 14 5.72 -2.09 15.80
N ASP A 15 5.99 -2.26 14.51
CA ASP A 15 7.33 -2.47 13.95
C ASP A 15 7.66 -1.34 12.97
N LEU A 16 8.63 -0.49 13.33
CA LEU A 16 9.12 0.61 12.48
C LEU A 16 10.49 0.23 11.91
N VAL A 17 10.54 -0.01 10.61
CA VAL A 17 11.72 -0.49 9.90
C VAL A 17 12.29 0.60 8.99
N ASN A 18 13.60 0.86 9.10
CA ASN A 18 14.34 1.63 8.10
C ASN A 18 14.84 0.70 7.00
N LEU A 19 14.21 0.75 5.85
CA LEU A 19 14.52 -0.10 4.70
C LEU A 19 15.89 0.21 4.06
N LYS A 20 16.51 1.36 4.39
CA LYS A 20 17.86 1.69 3.98
C LYS A 20 18.89 0.69 4.51
N GLU A 21 18.63 0.08 5.67
CA GLU A 21 19.52 -0.92 6.27
C GLU A 21 19.79 -2.12 5.34
N ASN A 22 18.85 -2.42 4.42
CA ASN A 22 19.02 -3.47 3.41
C ASN A 22 20.10 -3.18 2.37
N LEU A 23 20.61 -1.93 2.31
CA LEU A 23 21.74 -1.54 1.45
C LEU A 23 23.10 -1.52 2.16
N LYS A 24 23.10 -1.54 3.49
CA LYS A 24 24.29 -1.23 4.32
C LYS A 24 25.56 -2.01 3.92
N ASN A 25 25.43 -3.29 3.62
CA ASN A 25 26.54 -4.15 3.25
C ASN A 25 26.77 -4.29 1.74
N HIS A 26 26.01 -3.53 0.92
CA HIS A 26 25.97 -3.67 -0.52
C HIS A 26 26.46 -2.43 -1.28
N VAL A 27 26.74 -1.35 -0.55
CA VAL A 27 27.21 -0.08 -1.10
C VAL A 27 28.34 0.49 -0.27
N SER A 28 29.14 1.42 -0.82
CA SER A 28 30.17 2.11 -0.06
C SER A 28 29.57 2.95 1.08
N LYS A 29 30.36 3.24 2.11
CA LYS A 29 29.92 4.08 3.23
C LYS A 29 29.47 5.47 2.77
N SER A 30 30.16 6.07 1.82
CA SER A 30 29.78 7.38 1.25
C SER A 30 28.45 7.30 0.51
N THR A 31 28.27 6.30 -0.38
CA THR A 31 27.01 6.08 -1.09
C THR A 31 25.85 5.84 -0.11
N TYR A 32 26.08 5.04 0.95
CA TYR A 32 25.06 4.79 1.95
C TYR A 32 24.63 6.07 2.67
N GLN A 33 25.56 6.98 2.96
CA GLN A 33 25.26 8.26 3.61
C GLN A 33 24.37 9.17 2.73
N ASP A 34 24.57 9.14 1.41
CA ASP A 34 23.86 9.99 0.44
C ASP A 34 22.45 9.47 0.10
N ILE A 35 22.12 8.24 0.48
CA ILE A 35 20.78 7.66 0.24
C ILE A 35 19.83 8.11 1.35
N ASP A 36 18.63 8.55 0.97
CA ASP A 36 17.58 8.93 1.92
C ASP A 36 17.08 7.72 2.72
N ASP A 37 16.72 7.97 3.97
CA ASP A 37 16.03 6.98 4.81
C ASP A 37 14.64 6.67 4.25
N ALA A 38 14.27 5.40 4.33
CA ALA A 38 12.97 4.92 3.86
C ALA A 38 12.31 4.06 4.96
N TYR A 39 11.20 4.51 5.49
CA TYR A 39 10.54 3.86 6.61
C TYR A 39 9.24 3.18 6.22
N ILE A 40 9.02 1.99 6.76
CA ILE A 40 7.71 1.37 6.85
C ILE A 40 7.36 1.14 8.32
N LEU A 41 6.17 1.56 8.72
CA LEU A 41 5.57 1.20 10.01
C LEU A 41 4.54 0.11 9.77
N ILE A 42 4.66 -0.99 10.48
CA ILE A 42 3.66 -2.06 10.50
C ILE A 42 3.00 -2.08 11.86
N VAL A 43 1.67 -2.08 11.89
CA VAL A 43 0.85 -2.13 13.09
C VAL A 43 0.01 -3.40 13.02
N LYS A 44 0.34 -4.39 13.85
CA LYS A 44 -0.41 -5.65 13.91
C LYS A 44 -1.85 -5.38 14.36
N ASN A 45 -2.80 -5.92 13.59
CA ASN A 45 -4.23 -5.70 13.79
C ASN A 45 -4.59 -4.21 13.97
N GLY A 46 -3.85 -3.31 13.30
CA GLY A 46 -3.97 -1.87 13.47
C GLY A 46 -5.36 -1.32 13.16
N ALA A 47 -6.07 -1.93 12.21
CA ALA A 47 -7.41 -1.51 11.84
C ALA A 47 -8.41 -1.64 13.00
N SER A 48 -8.25 -2.62 13.89
CA SER A 48 -9.14 -2.82 15.04
C SER A 48 -9.17 -1.62 15.99
N TYR A 49 -8.04 -0.92 16.13
CA TYR A 49 -7.94 0.27 16.99
C TYR A 49 -8.68 1.49 16.45
N LEU A 50 -9.03 1.49 15.16
CA LEU A 50 -9.68 2.60 14.48
C LEU A 50 -11.18 2.38 14.22
N LEU A 51 -11.66 1.14 14.35
CA LEU A 51 -13.02 0.75 14.00
C LEU A 51 -14.06 0.96 15.12
N GLY A 52 -13.62 1.29 16.34
CA GLY A 52 -14.50 1.42 17.50
C GLY A 52 -15.18 0.09 17.84
N ASP A 53 -16.51 0.07 17.85
CA ASP A 53 -17.30 -1.14 18.19
C ASP A 53 -17.40 -2.14 17.01
N ASN A 54 -16.92 -1.77 15.81
CA ASN A 54 -16.94 -2.67 14.65
C ASN A 54 -15.67 -3.52 14.63
N THR A 55 -15.77 -4.70 14.01
CA THR A 55 -14.63 -5.60 13.86
C THR A 55 -13.92 -5.40 12.52
N VAL A 56 -12.68 -5.90 12.42
CA VAL A 56 -11.97 -5.94 11.12
C VAL A 56 -12.72 -6.82 10.12
N ASN A 57 -13.43 -7.85 10.61
CA ASN A 57 -14.27 -8.68 9.73
C ASN A 57 -15.45 -7.91 9.15
N ASP A 58 -16.05 -6.98 9.90
CA ASP A 58 -17.11 -6.11 9.36
C ASP A 58 -16.57 -5.24 8.21
N LEU A 59 -15.36 -4.68 8.37
CA LEU A 59 -14.69 -3.95 7.28
C LEU A 59 -14.41 -4.85 6.08
N TYR A 60 -13.96 -6.08 6.32
CA TYR A 60 -13.75 -7.06 5.26
C TYR A 60 -15.04 -7.36 4.50
N LEU A 61 -16.16 -7.56 5.20
CA LEU A 61 -17.48 -7.81 4.59
C LEU A 61 -17.95 -6.60 3.78
N GLU A 62 -17.79 -5.37 4.29
CA GLU A 62 -18.07 -4.14 3.54
C GLU A 62 -17.31 -4.13 2.21
N GLN A 63 -16.01 -4.38 2.23
CA GLN A 63 -15.17 -4.39 1.03
C GLN A 63 -15.46 -5.59 0.11
N ASN A 64 -15.73 -6.75 0.67
CA ASN A 64 -16.00 -7.95 -0.11
C ASN A 64 -17.33 -7.90 -0.87
N ALA A 65 -18.31 -7.18 -0.35
CA ALA A 65 -19.62 -6.98 -0.99
C ALA A 65 -19.55 -6.14 -2.27
N LEU A 66 -18.47 -5.39 -2.48
CA LEU A 66 -18.32 -4.50 -3.64
C LEU A 66 -17.95 -5.29 -4.90
N LYS A 67 -18.57 -4.92 -6.03
CA LYS A 67 -18.17 -5.41 -7.34
C LYS A 67 -16.89 -4.71 -7.79
N LYS A 68 -15.80 -5.45 -7.93
CA LYS A 68 -14.49 -4.95 -8.36
C LYS A 68 -14.41 -4.83 -9.87
N ASP A 69 -13.59 -3.89 -10.35
CA ASP A 69 -13.27 -3.76 -11.76
C ASP A 69 -12.34 -4.91 -12.19
N THR A 70 -12.84 -5.75 -13.09
CA THR A 70 -12.11 -6.89 -13.66
C THR A 70 -11.47 -6.57 -15.02
N LYS A 71 -11.69 -5.34 -15.54
CA LYS A 71 -11.19 -4.89 -16.84
C LYS A 71 -10.38 -3.61 -16.70
N ALA A 72 -9.52 -3.34 -17.67
CA ALA A 72 -8.79 -2.08 -17.83
C ALA A 72 -8.47 -1.84 -19.30
N PHE A 73 -8.25 -0.58 -19.67
CA PHE A 73 -7.74 -0.21 -20.98
C PHE A 73 -6.20 -0.31 -20.96
N MET A 74 -5.67 -1.27 -21.71
CA MET A 74 -4.23 -1.49 -21.87
C MET A 74 -3.95 -1.94 -23.31
N TYR A 75 -2.77 -1.57 -23.82
CA TYR A 75 -2.35 -1.95 -25.19
C TYR A 75 -3.35 -1.54 -26.29
N GLY A 76 -3.98 -0.36 -26.13
CA GLY A 76 -4.93 0.17 -27.10
C GLY A 76 -6.33 -0.47 -27.09
N ARG A 77 -6.64 -1.32 -26.12
CA ARG A 77 -7.94 -2.01 -26.01
C ARG A 77 -8.34 -2.31 -24.56
N VAL A 78 -9.60 -2.63 -24.35
CA VAL A 78 -10.09 -3.14 -23.06
C VAL A 78 -9.68 -4.60 -22.91
N VAL A 79 -9.02 -4.93 -21.81
CA VAL A 79 -8.55 -6.28 -21.47
C VAL A 79 -9.01 -6.71 -20.08
N ASN A 80 -9.08 -8.01 -19.86
CA ASN A 80 -9.32 -8.57 -18.53
C ASN A 80 -8.04 -8.45 -17.67
N LYS A 81 -8.20 -8.00 -16.43
CA LYS A 81 -7.12 -7.98 -15.44
C LYS A 81 -6.84 -9.40 -14.95
N LYS A 82 -5.58 -9.79 -14.95
CA LYS A 82 -5.13 -11.10 -14.47
C LYS A 82 -4.44 -11.01 -13.11
N ALA A 83 -3.70 -9.94 -12.85
CA ALA A 83 -2.86 -9.82 -11.67
C ALA A 83 -3.65 -9.47 -10.40
N ARG A 84 -4.67 -8.64 -10.51
CA ARG A 84 -5.59 -8.25 -9.43
C ARG A 84 -6.79 -7.50 -9.98
N HIS A 85 -7.87 -7.45 -9.21
CA HIS A 85 -8.99 -6.55 -9.46
C HIS A 85 -8.87 -5.32 -8.54
N ASN A 86 -9.48 -4.19 -8.90
CA ASN A 86 -9.42 -3.00 -8.07
C ASN A 86 -10.69 -2.16 -8.13
N LEU A 87 -10.79 -1.23 -7.18
CA LEU A 87 -11.75 -0.13 -7.12
C LEU A 87 -11.04 1.10 -6.59
N CYS A 88 -11.56 2.28 -6.91
CA CYS A 88 -11.19 3.52 -6.25
C CYS A 88 -12.32 4.02 -5.36
N PHE A 89 -11.97 4.73 -4.29
CA PHE A 89 -12.90 5.35 -3.36
C PHE A 89 -12.58 6.83 -3.22
N SER A 90 -13.61 7.67 -3.30
CA SER A 90 -13.47 9.13 -3.22
C SER A 90 -14.77 9.76 -2.68
N ASP A 91 -14.86 11.08 -2.75
CA ASP A 91 -16.04 11.82 -2.33
C ASP A 91 -17.11 11.96 -3.43
N PHE A 92 -17.00 11.19 -4.52
CA PHE A 92 -17.97 11.12 -5.61
C PHE A 92 -18.09 9.69 -6.15
N ASP A 93 -19.16 9.42 -6.90
CA ASP A 93 -19.35 8.18 -7.63
C ASP A 93 -18.96 8.34 -9.11
N GLN A 94 -18.35 7.30 -9.68
CA GLN A 94 -18.08 7.19 -11.10
C GLN A 94 -18.35 5.76 -11.57
N LYS A 95 -19.14 5.62 -12.64
CA LYS A 95 -19.26 4.33 -13.33
C LYS A 95 -18.04 4.09 -14.20
N ALA A 96 -17.64 2.82 -14.30
CA ALA A 96 -16.56 2.44 -15.21
C ALA A 96 -16.91 2.76 -16.66
N ASP A 97 -15.94 3.31 -17.36
CA ASP A 97 -15.91 3.49 -18.82
C ASP A 97 -14.49 3.14 -19.26
N PHE A 98 -14.25 1.84 -19.43
CA PHE A 98 -12.90 1.34 -19.67
C PHE A 98 -12.33 1.79 -21.02
N GLU A 99 -13.16 2.02 -22.03
CA GLU A 99 -12.73 2.57 -23.33
C GLU A 99 -12.12 3.97 -23.17
N ASN A 100 -12.69 4.78 -22.28
CA ASN A 100 -12.17 6.09 -21.92
C ASN A 100 -11.21 6.07 -20.72
N LYS A 101 -10.66 4.90 -20.36
CA LYS A 101 -9.67 4.70 -19.27
C LYS A 101 -10.20 5.10 -17.88
N LYS A 102 -11.52 5.09 -17.67
CA LYS A 102 -12.14 5.40 -16.39
C LYS A 102 -12.52 4.11 -15.67
N GLY A 103 -12.00 3.94 -14.45
CA GLY A 103 -12.43 2.89 -13.53
C GLY A 103 -13.64 3.31 -12.70
N THR A 104 -14.19 2.36 -11.96
CA THR A 104 -15.25 2.63 -10.97
C THR A 104 -14.69 3.41 -9.79
N VAL A 105 -15.39 4.47 -9.39
CA VAL A 105 -15.16 5.16 -8.12
C VAL A 105 -16.42 5.01 -7.27
N VAL A 106 -16.27 4.57 -6.03
CA VAL A 106 -17.36 4.44 -5.05
C VAL A 106 -17.22 5.55 -4.02
N ASN A 107 -18.33 6.25 -3.76
CA ASN A 107 -18.36 7.31 -2.76
C ASN A 107 -18.20 6.74 -1.35
N PHE A 108 -17.31 7.34 -0.53
CA PHE A 108 -17.11 6.97 0.87
C PHE A 108 -18.39 7.00 1.71
N ASN A 109 -19.40 7.78 1.33
CA ASN A 109 -20.70 7.80 2.02
C ASN A 109 -21.44 6.45 1.96
N LYS A 110 -21.08 5.57 1.02
CA LYS A 110 -21.59 4.20 0.88
C LYS A 110 -20.78 3.18 1.65
N LEU A 111 -19.66 3.58 2.24
CA LEU A 111 -18.65 2.74 2.86
C LEU A 111 -18.33 3.24 4.28
N PRO A 112 -19.25 3.06 5.24
CA PRO A 112 -19.13 3.67 6.57
C PRO A 112 -17.86 3.24 7.31
N LEU A 113 -17.40 2.00 7.17
CA LEU A 113 -16.21 1.51 7.87
C LEU A 113 -14.91 1.94 7.19
N THR A 114 -14.85 1.90 5.85
CA THR A 114 -13.71 2.46 5.09
C THR A 114 -13.59 3.97 5.34
N ARG A 115 -14.71 4.69 5.37
CA ARG A 115 -14.74 6.11 5.71
C ARG A 115 -14.24 6.35 7.14
N LYS A 116 -14.64 5.53 8.10
CA LYS A 116 -14.20 5.63 9.49
C LYS A 116 -12.69 5.51 9.63
N ILE A 117 -12.05 4.57 8.92
CA ILE A 117 -10.59 4.47 8.85
C ILE A 117 -10.00 5.76 8.27
N ARG A 118 -10.49 6.22 7.11
CA ARG A 118 -10.02 7.45 6.47
C ARG A 118 -10.05 8.66 7.42
N GLU A 119 -11.17 8.85 8.14
CA GLU A 119 -11.37 9.96 9.06
C GLU A 119 -10.54 9.85 10.35
N ALA A 120 -10.11 8.65 10.71
CA ALA A 120 -9.23 8.44 11.86
C ALA A 120 -7.76 8.83 11.58
N ILE A 121 -7.30 8.77 10.32
CA ILE A 121 -5.89 8.98 9.95
C ILE A 121 -5.39 10.37 10.35
N PRO A 122 -6.09 11.50 10.12
CA PRO A 122 -5.64 12.83 10.54
C PRO A 122 -5.49 13.00 12.07
N LYS A 123 -6.15 12.14 12.86
CA LYS A 123 -6.00 12.12 14.33
C LYS A 123 -4.73 11.39 14.76
N ILE A 124 -4.16 10.55 13.88
CA ILE A 124 -2.94 9.77 14.13
C ILE A 124 -1.71 10.49 13.58
N ILE A 125 -1.86 11.15 12.45
CA ILE A 125 -0.78 11.89 11.78
C ILE A 125 -1.23 13.35 11.64
N ASN A 126 -0.62 14.22 12.40
CA ASN A 126 -0.88 15.66 12.33
C ASN A 126 -0.11 16.30 11.15
N ASN A 127 -0.60 16.05 9.94
CA ASN A 127 -0.04 16.59 8.70
C ASN A 127 -1.17 16.75 7.68
N ASP A 128 -1.17 17.85 6.95
CA ASP A 128 -2.18 18.14 5.93
C ASP A 128 -2.20 17.11 4.78
N ILE A 129 -1.08 16.45 4.52
CA ILE A 129 -0.95 15.41 3.49
C ILE A 129 -1.92 14.24 3.68
N VAL A 130 -2.38 13.99 4.92
CA VAL A 130 -3.31 12.89 5.22
C VAL A 130 -4.77 13.33 5.33
N ARG A 131 -5.05 14.61 5.04
CA ARG A 131 -6.43 15.10 4.99
C ARG A 131 -7.06 14.76 3.66
N ASN A 132 -8.29 14.28 3.69
CA ASN A 132 -9.08 13.97 2.48
C ASN A 132 -8.42 12.94 1.54
N LEU A 133 -7.71 11.96 2.09
CA LEU A 133 -7.10 10.89 1.31
C LEU A 133 -8.15 10.18 0.44
N GLN A 134 -7.77 9.93 -0.81
CA GLN A 134 -8.45 8.96 -1.65
C GLN A 134 -7.95 7.57 -1.34
N CYS A 135 -8.73 6.55 -1.69
CA CYS A 135 -8.36 5.16 -1.41
C CYS A 135 -8.47 4.32 -2.68
N GLU A 136 -7.59 3.34 -2.79
CA GLU A 136 -7.66 2.28 -3.79
C GLU A 136 -7.75 0.93 -3.09
N GLY A 137 -8.73 0.13 -3.46
CA GLY A 137 -8.85 -1.26 -3.05
C GLY A 137 -8.25 -2.18 -4.10
N ASN A 138 -7.21 -2.94 -3.74
CA ASN A 138 -6.63 -3.99 -4.57
C ASN A 138 -7.13 -5.34 -4.08
N TYR A 139 -7.82 -6.08 -4.94
CA TYR A 139 -8.38 -7.39 -4.65
C TYR A 139 -7.56 -8.49 -5.31
N TYR A 140 -6.86 -9.25 -4.48
CA TYR A 140 -6.09 -10.42 -4.86
C TYR A 140 -6.97 -11.66 -4.71
N TYR A 141 -7.71 -12.00 -5.76
CA TYR A 141 -8.77 -13.04 -5.75
C TYR A 141 -8.25 -14.47 -5.61
N ASP A 142 -6.97 -14.69 -5.85
CA ASP A 142 -6.27 -15.96 -5.66
C ASP A 142 -4.82 -15.68 -5.23
N VAL A 143 -4.50 -15.94 -3.97
CA VAL A 143 -3.17 -15.65 -3.38
C VAL A 143 -2.02 -16.40 -4.08
N ASN A 144 -2.30 -17.45 -4.83
CA ASN A 144 -1.30 -18.22 -5.55
C ASN A 144 -1.07 -17.73 -6.99
N LYS A 145 -1.92 -16.87 -7.52
CA LYS A 145 -1.89 -16.42 -8.92
C LYS A 145 -1.85 -14.91 -9.08
N THR A 146 -2.28 -14.17 -8.07
CA THR A 146 -2.43 -12.73 -8.14
C THR A 146 -1.31 -12.01 -7.41
N TYR A 147 -0.94 -10.84 -7.90
CA TYR A 147 0.19 -10.06 -7.37
C TYR A 147 0.16 -8.63 -7.87
N ILE A 148 1.04 -7.80 -7.32
CA ILE A 148 1.48 -6.55 -7.92
C ILE A 148 3.01 -6.56 -7.95
N GLY A 149 3.60 -6.38 -9.14
CA GLY A 149 5.04 -6.39 -9.34
C GLY A 149 5.76 -5.20 -8.67
N PHE A 150 7.08 -5.23 -8.64
CA PHE A 150 7.88 -4.14 -8.08
C PHE A 150 7.67 -2.82 -8.79
N HIS A 151 7.15 -1.84 -8.08
CA HIS A 151 6.84 -0.49 -8.57
C HIS A 151 6.99 0.54 -7.44
N GLY A 152 6.99 1.81 -7.80
CA GLY A 152 6.78 2.93 -6.91
C GLY A 152 5.57 3.75 -7.37
N ASP A 153 5.04 4.56 -6.50
CA ASP A 153 3.87 5.40 -6.79
C ASP A 153 4.32 6.85 -6.98
N SER A 154 4.53 7.26 -8.24
CA SER A 154 5.03 8.61 -8.58
C SER A 154 4.10 9.75 -8.14
N GLU A 155 2.82 9.45 -7.90
CA GLU A 155 1.78 10.43 -7.61
C GLU A 155 1.41 10.49 -6.12
N ARG A 156 2.08 9.69 -5.26
CA ARG A 156 1.75 9.56 -3.85
C ARG A 156 2.92 9.97 -2.97
N ALA A 157 2.65 10.82 -1.98
CA ALA A 157 3.65 11.20 -0.98
C ALA A 157 3.58 10.32 0.28
N ILE A 158 2.47 9.64 0.50
CA ILE A 158 2.25 8.69 1.60
C ILE A 158 1.35 7.56 1.13
N VAL A 159 1.57 6.36 1.63
CA VAL A 159 0.64 5.23 1.50
C VAL A 159 0.32 4.70 2.89
N ILE A 160 -0.95 4.57 3.17
CA ILE A 160 -1.49 3.96 4.40
C ILE A 160 -2.44 2.88 3.95
N ALA A 161 -2.21 1.66 4.40
CA ALA A 161 -2.99 0.53 3.92
C ALA A 161 -3.45 -0.39 5.05
N VAL A 162 -4.52 -1.11 4.79
CA VAL A 162 -5.08 -2.16 5.63
C VAL A 162 -5.07 -3.46 4.84
N ARG A 163 -4.58 -4.53 5.43
CA ARG A 163 -4.68 -5.88 4.87
C ARG A 163 -5.97 -6.55 5.36
N LEU A 164 -6.74 -7.10 4.42
CA LEU A 164 -8.00 -7.79 4.74
C LEU A 164 -8.02 -9.18 4.11
N GLY A 165 -8.64 -10.13 4.82
CA GLY A 165 -8.78 -11.51 4.37
C GLY A 165 -7.52 -12.35 4.57
N ALA A 166 -7.11 -13.11 3.57
CA ALA A 166 -5.96 -14.00 3.65
C ALA A 166 -4.64 -13.25 3.88
N SER A 167 -3.70 -13.91 4.56
CA SER A 167 -2.33 -13.39 4.71
C SER A 167 -1.66 -13.25 3.35
N PHE A 168 -0.95 -12.14 3.15
CA PHE A 168 -0.35 -11.84 1.86
C PHE A 168 0.96 -11.06 2.04
N PRO A 169 2.07 -11.45 1.38
CA PRO A 169 3.36 -10.84 1.62
C PRO A 169 3.51 -9.49 0.92
N LEU A 170 4.15 -8.57 1.64
CA LEU A 170 4.65 -7.29 1.13
C LEU A 170 6.16 -7.39 0.98
N HIS A 171 6.70 -6.92 -0.14
CA HIS A 171 8.12 -6.93 -0.44
C HIS A 171 8.61 -5.54 -0.73
N TYR A 172 9.89 -5.27 -0.38
CA TYR A 172 10.64 -4.11 -0.82
C TYR A 172 11.96 -4.53 -1.44
N GLN A 173 12.36 -3.83 -2.50
CA GLN A 173 13.65 -4.01 -3.16
C GLN A 173 14.19 -2.66 -3.60
N TRP A 174 15.45 -2.41 -3.33
CA TRP A 174 16.19 -1.28 -3.87
C TRP A 174 16.59 -1.55 -5.32
N PHE A 175 16.67 -0.47 -6.10
CA PHE A 175 17.11 -0.49 -7.49
C PHE A 175 18.07 0.66 -7.76
N TYR A 176 19.06 0.41 -8.60
CA TYR A 176 19.96 1.40 -9.17
C TYR A 176 20.26 0.99 -10.62
N ASP A 177 20.14 1.92 -11.56
CA ASP A 177 20.32 1.67 -13.00
C ASP A 177 19.49 0.48 -13.53
N GLY A 178 18.24 0.38 -13.04
CA GLY A 178 17.32 -0.69 -13.43
C GLY A 178 17.54 -2.04 -12.75
N GLU A 179 18.66 -2.22 -12.06
CA GLU A 179 19.02 -3.47 -11.41
C GLU A 179 18.69 -3.51 -9.91
N LYS A 180 18.34 -4.69 -9.41
CA LYS A 180 18.13 -4.94 -7.97
C LYS A 180 19.44 -4.75 -7.19
N LYS A 181 19.38 -4.05 -6.07
CA LYS A 181 20.50 -3.80 -5.16
C LYS A 181 20.10 -4.10 -3.73
N GLY A 182 21.04 -4.58 -2.94
CA GLY A 182 20.83 -4.89 -1.54
C GLY A 182 19.94 -6.09 -1.27
N ASP A 183 19.67 -6.32 0.01
CA ASP A 183 18.79 -7.40 0.46
C ASP A 183 17.32 -7.03 0.26
N ARG A 184 16.51 -8.02 -0.08
CA ARG A 184 15.07 -7.83 -0.16
C ARG A 184 14.47 -7.86 1.25
N TYR A 185 13.59 -6.90 1.53
CA TYR A 185 12.71 -6.96 2.69
C TYR A 185 11.43 -7.70 2.33
N GLU A 186 10.98 -8.59 3.20
CA GLU A 186 9.70 -9.30 3.08
C GLU A 186 8.98 -9.27 4.41
N LYS A 187 7.69 -9.01 4.37
CA LYS A 187 6.81 -9.08 5.55
C LYS A 187 5.48 -9.73 5.19
N MET A 188 5.16 -10.84 5.83
CA MET A 188 3.80 -11.38 5.78
C MET A 188 2.86 -10.46 6.56
N LEU A 189 1.81 -10.01 5.90
CA LEU A 189 0.76 -9.19 6.49
C LEU A 189 -0.52 -10.00 6.63
N ASN A 190 -1.14 -9.89 7.81
CA ASN A 190 -2.32 -10.65 8.18
C ASN A 190 -3.58 -9.78 8.17
N HIS A 191 -4.74 -10.41 8.26
CA HIS A 191 -6.02 -9.73 8.37
C HIS A 191 -6.01 -8.69 9.49
N GLY A 192 -6.33 -7.44 9.16
CA GLY A 192 -6.35 -6.32 10.09
C GLY A 192 -5.04 -5.56 10.25
N ASP A 193 -3.92 -6.08 9.76
CA ASP A 193 -2.64 -5.37 9.82
C ASP A 193 -2.72 -4.08 9.01
N MET A 194 -2.15 -3.02 9.56
CA MET A 194 -1.96 -1.75 8.85
C MET A 194 -0.48 -1.52 8.59
N TYR A 195 -0.19 -0.80 7.52
CA TYR A 195 1.16 -0.30 7.27
C TYR A 195 1.14 1.13 6.73
N PHE A 196 2.21 1.86 7.04
CA PHE A 196 2.41 3.26 6.69
C PHE A 196 3.76 3.37 6.00
N MET A 197 3.78 3.86 4.77
CA MET A 197 4.99 4.08 3.99
C MET A 197 5.40 5.55 4.06
N SER A 198 6.67 5.82 4.38
CA SER A 198 7.24 7.17 4.21
C SER A 198 7.37 7.52 2.72
N GLU A 199 7.58 8.77 2.38
CA GLU A 199 7.70 9.25 1.00
C GLU A 199 8.74 8.45 0.18
N LYS A 200 9.92 8.21 0.73
CA LYS A 200 10.95 7.39 0.07
C LYS A 200 10.52 5.93 -0.10
N ALA A 201 9.79 5.38 0.88
CA ALA A 201 9.28 4.00 0.82
C ALA A 201 8.11 3.85 -0.18
N VAL A 202 7.35 4.92 -0.44
CA VAL A 202 6.36 4.95 -1.53
C VAL A 202 7.02 4.85 -2.90
N GLY A 203 8.25 5.34 -3.03
CA GLY A 203 9.04 5.25 -4.26
C GLY A 203 8.59 6.24 -5.34
N GLN A 204 8.34 7.49 -4.98
CA GLN A 204 7.98 8.54 -5.95
C GLN A 204 9.00 8.67 -7.08
N ASP A 205 10.27 8.46 -6.78
CA ASP A 205 11.40 8.60 -7.69
C ASP A 205 11.77 7.30 -8.42
N TRP A 206 10.96 6.27 -8.35
CA TRP A 206 11.29 4.91 -8.81
C TRP A 206 11.70 4.78 -10.30
N LYS A 207 11.33 5.77 -11.13
CA LYS A 207 11.70 5.82 -12.55
C LYS A 207 13.08 6.45 -12.80
N LYS A 208 13.73 7.02 -11.76
CA LYS A 208 15.04 7.67 -11.89
C LYS A 208 16.16 6.64 -11.82
N SER A 209 16.70 6.22 -12.97
CA SER A 209 17.78 5.21 -13.06
C SER A 209 19.09 5.65 -12.39
N SER A 210 19.39 6.94 -12.39
CA SER A 210 20.62 7.51 -11.81
C SER A 210 20.62 7.64 -10.28
N LYS A 211 19.57 7.15 -9.61
CA LYS A 211 19.43 7.19 -8.14
C LYS A 211 19.10 5.82 -7.58
N TYR A 212 19.48 5.61 -6.31
CA TYR A 212 18.94 4.50 -5.55
C TYR A 212 17.46 4.76 -5.26
N THR A 213 16.61 3.92 -5.82
CA THR A 213 15.14 4.02 -5.69
C THR A 213 14.61 2.77 -5.01
N LEU A 214 13.58 2.94 -4.19
CA LEU A 214 12.91 1.82 -3.53
C LEU A 214 11.61 1.51 -4.26
N ARG A 215 11.35 0.21 -4.46
CA ARG A 215 10.10 -0.28 -5.04
C ARG A 215 9.47 -1.30 -4.13
N HIS A 216 8.16 -1.34 -4.12
CA HIS A 216 7.38 -2.31 -3.35
C HIS A 216 6.58 -3.23 -4.26
N ALA A 217 6.27 -4.40 -3.75
CA ALA A 217 5.48 -5.43 -4.44
C ALA A 217 4.65 -6.21 -3.42
N ALA A 218 3.60 -6.88 -3.87
CA ALA A 218 2.84 -7.80 -3.03
C ALA A 218 2.50 -9.07 -3.80
N GLY A 219 2.60 -10.21 -3.15
CA GLY A 219 2.32 -11.51 -3.73
C GLY A 219 3.41 -12.54 -3.50
N ASN A 220 3.15 -13.76 -3.95
CA ASN A 220 4.15 -14.83 -3.88
C ASN A 220 5.39 -14.45 -4.67
N ILE A 221 6.57 -14.61 -4.09
CA ILE A 221 7.85 -14.21 -4.68
C ILE A 221 8.10 -14.85 -6.05
N ASN A 222 7.62 -16.06 -6.27
CA ASN A 222 7.77 -16.75 -7.56
C ASN A 222 7.01 -16.05 -8.71
N LEU A 223 6.05 -15.18 -8.38
CA LEU A 223 5.32 -14.37 -9.35
C LEU A 223 5.95 -13.00 -9.60
N LEU A 224 6.94 -12.59 -8.76
CA LEU A 224 7.54 -11.26 -8.75
C LEU A 224 8.90 -11.19 -9.45
N ASN A 225 9.44 -12.33 -9.86
CA ASN A 225 10.76 -12.45 -10.51
C ASN A 225 10.66 -12.32 -12.02
#